data_de4c7f9e0b65a4a6c10bee2d88931b40
#
_entry.id   de4c7f9e0b65a4a6c10bee2d88931b40
#
_cell.length_a   1.000
_cell.length_b   1.000
_cell.length_c   1.000
_cell.angle_alpha   90.00
_cell.angle_beta   90.00
_cell.angle_gamma   90.00
#
_symmetry.space_group_name_H-M   'P 1'
#
loop_
_entity.id
_entity.type
_entity.pdbx_description
1 polymer ?
#
loop_
_entity_poly.entity_id
_entity_poly.type
_entity_poly.pdbx_seq_one_letter_code
_entity_poly.pdbx_strand_id
1 'polypeptide(L)'
;IAQEAQVGLSNIYNYFKNKDDIFCTVVRPVISAFDRMLHEHHGRYGADIMEMYSSEYLRCVIEEYMTLIQKHRKLLVLLFFHAQGSSLENFKENFTERSTSLVKEYFRDMKEKYPQMSINVTDFSIHLHTAWMFTMFEELIMHRVGTENLEQIVTEYITFEVTGWRELMKI
;
A
#
# COMPACT_ATOMS: atom_id res chain seq x y z
N ILE A 1 -1.55 -23.89 14.78
CA ILE A 1 -2.77 -23.03 14.86
C ILE A 1 -3.78 -23.67 15.81
N ALA A 2 -4.33 -24.87 15.53
CA ALA A 2 -5.37 -25.51 16.37
C ALA A 2 -4.92 -25.69 17.82
N GLN A 3 -3.71 -26.20 18.01
CA GLN A 3 -3.10 -26.42 19.33
C GLN A 3 -2.88 -25.10 20.08
N GLU A 4 -2.41 -24.08 19.41
CA GLU A 4 -2.18 -22.74 19.99
C GLU A 4 -3.50 -22.03 20.34
N ALA A 5 -4.52 -22.21 19.50
CA ALA A 5 -5.87 -21.69 19.75
C ALA A 5 -6.67 -22.55 20.74
N GLN A 6 -6.13 -23.66 21.25
CA GLN A 6 -6.78 -24.60 22.16
C GLN A 6 -8.13 -25.14 21.64
N VAL A 7 -8.24 -25.31 20.31
CA VAL A 7 -9.44 -25.86 19.67
C VAL A 7 -9.13 -27.11 18.88
N GLY A 8 -10.13 -28.00 18.72
CA GLY A 8 -9.98 -29.18 17.86
C GLY A 8 -9.79 -28.78 16.39
N LEU A 9 -8.94 -29.53 15.66
CA LEU A 9 -8.66 -29.28 14.25
C LEU A 9 -9.94 -29.27 13.40
N SER A 10 -10.88 -30.20 13.66
CA SER A 10 -12.19 -30.26 13.00
C SER A 10 -13.01 -28.99 13.22
N ASN A 11 -12.85 -28.35 14.38
CA ASN A 11 -13.59 -27.14 14.71
C ASN A 11 -13.17 -25.94 13.86
N ILE A 12 -11.87 -25.86 13.50
CA ILE A 12 -11.35 -24.82 12.59
C ILE A 12 -11.96 -24.98 11.21
N TYR A 13 -12.01 -26.19 10.68
CA TYR A 13 -12.55 -26.48 9.35
C TYR A 13 -14.07 -26.39 9.23
N ASN A 14 -14.78 -26.19 10.34
CA ASN A 14 -16.19 -25.77 10.29
C ASN A 14 -16.37 -24.31 9.83
N TYR A 15 -15.35 -23.47 10.04
CA TYR A 15 -15.37 -22.03 9.71
C TYR A 15 -14.53 -21.68 8.49
N PHE A 16 -13.49 -22.46 8.17
CA PHE A 16 -12.55 -22.20 7.09
C PHE A 16 -12.46 -23.42 6.16
N LYS A 17 -12.50 -23.14 4.86
CA LYS A 17 -12.47 -24.20 3.84
C LYS A 17 -11.13 -24.97 3.83
N ASN A 18 -10.04 -24.26 4.03
CA ASN A 18 -8.68 -24.79 3.99
C ASN A 18 -7.69 -23.82 4.68
N LYS A 19 -6.41 -24.15 4.66
CA LYS A 19 -5.35 -23.34 5.26
C LYS A 19 -5.20 -21.97 4.57
N ASP A 20 -5.40 -21.89 3.27
CA ASP A 20 -5.34 -20.66 2.50
C ASP A 20 -6.45 -19.68 2.92
N ASP A 21 -7.67 -20.18 3.12
CA ASP A 21 -8.80 -19.39 3.61
C ASP A 21 -8.54 -18.77 5.00
N ILE A 22 -7.87 -19.53 5.88
CA ILE A 22 -7.41 -19.02 7.19
C ILE A 22 -6.39 -17.88 6.97
N PHE A 23 -5.39 -18.13 6.14
CA PHE A 23 -4.33 -17.15 5.87
C PHE A 23 -4.91 -15.85 5.30
N CYS A 24 -5.72 -15.95 4.25
CA CYS A 24 -6.39 -14.81 3.63
C CYS A 24 -7.28 -14.03 4.62
N THR A 25 -7.98 -14.74 5.51
CA THR A 25 -8.80 -14.09 6.53
C THR A 25 -7.96 -13.33 7.55
N VAL A 26 -6.83 -13.91 7.97
CA VAL A 26 -5.92 -13.26 8.93
C VAL A 26 -5.30 -11.99 8.37
N VAL A 27 -4.85 -12.00 7.10
CA VAL A 27 -4.17 -10.86 6.49
C VAL A 27 -5.13 -9.85 5.82
N ARG A 28 -6.42 -10.18 5.72
CA ARG A 28 -7.44 -9.30 5.11
C ARG A 28 -7.43 -7.85 5.62
N PRO A 29 -7.26 -7.56 6.93
CA PRO A 29 -7.24 -6.18 7.40
C PRO A 29 -6.15 -5.31 6.78
N VAL A 30 -4.96 -5.87 6.55
CA VAL A 30 -3.86 -5.11 5.93
C VAL A 30 -4.05 -4.97 4.42
N ILE A 31 -4.58 -5.98 3.74
CA ILE A 31 -4.94 -5.90 2.31
C ILE A 31 -6.01 -4.82 2.11
N SER A 32 -7.06 -4.83 2.94
CA SER A 32 -8.11 -3.80 2.87
C SER A 32 -7.59 -2.38 3.17
N ALA A 33 -6.54 -2.26 3.99
CA ALA A 33 -5.91 -0.96 4.24
C ALA A 33 -5.16 -0.46 2.98
N PHE A 34 -4.39 -1.31 2.31
CA PHE A 34 -3.76 -0.98 1.02
C PHE A 34 -4.78 -0.60 -0.06
N ASP A 35 -5.85 -1.38 -0.19
CA ASP A 35 -6.90 -1.10 -1.17
C ASP A 35 -7.59 0.23 -0.90
N ARG A 36 -7.88 0.53 0.37
CA ARG A 36 -8.47 1.80 0.76
C ARG A 36 -7.55 2.97 0.42
N MET A 37 -6.27 2.93 0.82
CA MET A 37 -5.29 3.97 0.49
C MET A 37 -5.23 4.21 -1.02
N LEU A 38 -5.13 3.15 -1.82
CA LEU A 38 -5.07 3.27 -3.27
C LEU A 38 -6.31 3.99 -3.83
N HIS A 39 -7.52 3.67 -3.35
CA HIS A 39 -8.75 4.26 -3.85
C HIS A 39 -9.02 5.66 -3.31
N GLU A 40 -8.63 5.96 -2.07
CA GLU A 40 -8.75 7.30 -1.47
C GLU A 40 -7.82 8.30 -2.15
N HIS A 41 -6.64 7.86 -2.59
CA HIS A 41 -5.70 8.72 -3.30
C HIS A 41 -5.96 8.78 -4.81
N HIS A 42 -6.18 7.65 -5.47
CA HIS A 42 -6.19 7.54 -6.93
C HIS A 42 -7.48 6.92 -7.50
N GLY A 43 -8.51 6.69 -6.70
CA GLY A 43 -9.80 6.20 -7.19
C GLY A 43 -10.61 7.29 -7.91
N ARG A 44 -11.70 6.89 -8.53
CA ARG A 44 -12.61 7.79 -9.26
C ARG A 44 -13.11 8.98 -8.44
N TYR A 45 -13.21 8.81 -7.13
CA TYR A 45 -13.59 9.85 -6.17
C TYR A 45 -12.45 10.13 -5.17
N GLY A 46 -11.24 9.85 -5.60
CA GLY A 46 -10.04 10.09 -4.80
C GLY A 46 -9.67 11.57 -4.69
N ALA A 47 -8.54 11.82 -4.06
CA ALA A 47 -8.06 13.18 -3.86
C ALA A 47 -7.78 13.88 -5.19
N ASP A 48 -8.02 15.19 -5.24
CA ASP A 48 -7.63 15.99 -6.38
C ASP A 48 -6.11 16.16 -6.43
N ILE A 49 -5.52 16.05 -7.61
CA ILE A 49 -4.07 16.14 -7.77
C ILE A 49 -3.48 17.45 -7.22
N MET A 50 -4.22 18.55 -7.30
CA MET A 50 -3.78 19.83 -6.74
C MET A 50 -3.80 19.86 -5.21
N GLU A 51 -4.71 19.12 -4.60
CA GLU A 51 -4.79 18.96 -3.13
C GLU A 51 -3.66 18.10 -2.60
N MET A 52 -3.19 17.11 -3.39
CA MET A 52 -2.12 16.20 -3.00
C MET A 52 -0.79 16.89 -2.65
N TYR A 53 -0.61 18.15 -3.08
CA TYR A 53 0.59 18.94 -2.76
C TYR A 53 0.42 19.89 -1.55
N SER A 54 -0.74 19.87 -0.91
CA SER A 54 -0.96 20.63 0.32
C SER A 54 -0.22 20.02 1.50
N SER A 55 0.24 20.84 2.44
CA SER A 55 0.88 20.38 3.67
C SER A 55 -0.06 19.53 4.52
N GLU A 56 -1.36 19.78 4.45
CA GLU A 56 -2.38 19.01 5.15
C GLU A 56 -2.50 17.61 4.58
N TYR A 57 -2.57 17.49 3.25
CA TYR A 57 -2.61 16.19 2.59
C TYR A 57 -1.35 15.37 2.88
N LEU A 58 -0.17 15.99 2.77
CA LEU A 58 1.10 15.31 3.09
C LEU A 58 1.12 14.74 4.50
N ARG A 59 0.63 15.52 5.47
CA ARG A 59 0.52 15.04 6.85
C ARG A 59 -0.43 13.84 6.97
N CYS A 60 -1.59 13.89 6.31
CA CYS A 60 -2.52 12.76 6.29
C CYS A 60 -1.88 11.50 5.70
N VAL A 61 -1.15 11.61 4.58
CA VAL A 61 -0.45 10.47 3.97
C VAL A 61 0.61 9.89 4.91
N ILE A 62 1.41 10.73 5.56
CA ILE A 62 2.40 10.28 6.55
C ILE A 62 1.71 9.53 7.70
N GLU A 63 0.62 10.06 8.25
CA GLU A 63 -0.16 9.43 9.31
C GLU A 63 -0.76 8.09 8.87
N GLU A 64 -1.21 7.96 7.62
CA GLU A 64 -1.71 6.70 7.05
C GLU A 64 -0.61 5.63 6.98
N TYR A 65 0.57 5.97 6.45
CA TYR A 65 1.70 5.06 6.39
C TYR A 65 2.15 4.63 7.79
N MET A 66 2.24 5.58 8.72
CA MET A 66 2.55 5.31 10.13
C MET A 66 1.54 4.35 10.75
N THR A 67 0.24 4.62 10.55
CA THR A 67 -0.85 3.78 11.05
C THR A 67 -0.79 2.38 10.44
N LEU A 68 -0.58 2.27 9.14
CA LEU A 68 -0.45 0.99 8.44
C LEU A 68 0.68 0.14 9.04
N ILE A 69 1.85 0.73 9.21
CA ILE A 69 3.02 0.03 9.75
C ILE A 69 2.82 -0.36 11.22
N GLN A 70 2.40 0.57 12.06
CA GLN A 70 2.26 0.33 13.50
C GLN A 70 1.15 -0.66 13.80
N LYS A 71 -0.03 -0.47 13.20
CA LYS A 71 -1.21 -1.29 13.47
C LYS A 71 -1.11 -2.68 12.86
N HIS A 72 -0.49 -2.80 11.70
CA HIS A 72 -0.50 -4.04 10.91
C HIS A 72 0.86 -4.72 10.78
N ARG A 73 1.88 -4.32 11.56
CA ARG A 73 3.25 -4.85 11.44
C ARG A 73 3.31 -6.37 11.36
N LYS A 74 2.59 -7.08 12.23
CA LYS A 74 2.56 -8.56 12.23
C LYS A 74 1.89 -9.14 10.98
N LEU A 75 0.86 -8.48 10.47
CA LEU A 75 0.16 -8.89 9.25
C LEU A 75 0.99 -8.60 8.00
N LEU A 76 1.75 -7.51 7.99
CA LEU A 76 2.71 -7.20 6.94
C LEU A 76 3.82 -8.26 6.87
N VAL A 77 4.36 -8.68 8.03
CA VAL A 77 5.32 -9.80 8.09
C VAL A 77 4.72 -11.07 7.48
N LEU A 78 3.50 -11.42 7.83
CA LEU A 78 2.82 -12.59 7.26
C LEU A 78 2.64 -12.47 5.76
N LEU A 79 2.12 -11.33 5.30
CA LEU A 79 1.80 -11.10 3.89
C LEU A 79 3.05 -11.04 2.99
N PHE A 80 4.14 -10.41 3.45
CA PHE A 80 5.32 -10.20 2.62
C PHE A 80 6.31 -11.37 2.67
N PHE A 81 6.42 -12.06 3.81
CA PHE A 81 7.47 -13.07 4.01
C PHE A 81 6.94 -14.50 4.23
N HIS A 82 5.63 -14.69 4.41
CA HIS A 82 5.05 -16.00 4.71
C HIS A 82 3.85 -16.36 3.83
N ALA A 83 3.63 -15.64 2.73
CA ALA A 83 2.53 -15.91 1.80
C ALA A 83 2.80 -17.05 0.81
N GLN A 84 4.01 -17.56 0.75
CA GLN A 84 4.40 -18.63 -0.18
C GLN A 84 3.47 -19.84 -0.08
N GLY A 85 3.01 -20.36 -1.21
CA GLY A 85 2.07 -21.48 -1.31
C GLY A 85 0.63 -21.13 -0.94
N SER A 86 0.30 -19.83 -0.73
CA SER A 86 -1.07 -19.34 -0.63
C SER A 86 -1.51 -18.65 -1.91
N SER A 87 -2.80 -18.34 -2.03
CA SER A 87 -3.34 -17.55 -3.13
C SER A 87 -2.82 -16.09 -3.17
N LEU A 88 -2.14 -15.66 -2.10
CA LEU A 88 -1.56 -14.33 -1.93
C LEU A 88 -0.03 -14.29 -2.11
N GLU A 89 0.61 -15.37 -2.58
CA GLU A 89 2.07 -15.38 -2.74
C GLU A 89 2.59 -14.27 -3.67
N ASN A 90 1.81 -13.91 -4.69
CA ASN A 90 2.13 -12.84 -5.64
C ASN A 90 1.39 -11.53 -5.32
N PHE A 91 1.01 -11.30 -4.05
CA PHE A 91 0.23 -10.13 -3.65
C PHE A 91 0.85 -8.81 -4.10
N LYS A 92 2.15 -8.62 -3.88
CA LYS A 92 2.84 -7.36 -4.22
C LYS A 92 2.78 -7.07 -5.72
N GLU A 93 3.06 -8.07 -6.53
CA GLU A 93 3.03 -7.93 -7.99
C GLU A 93 1.61 -7.64 -8.50
N ASN A 94 0.64 -8.43 -8.07
CA ASN A 94 -0.77 -8.23 -8.43
C ASN A 94 -1.31 -6.86 -7.97
N PHE A 95 -0.90 -6.39 -6.80
CA PHE A 95 -1.26 -5.07 -6.32
C PHE A 95 -0.60 -3.98 -7.16
N THR A 96 0.69 -4.13 -7.49
CA THR A 96 1.45 -3.17 -8.30
C THR A 96 0.86 -3.01 -9.70
N GLU A 97 0.48 -4.11 -10.34
CA GLU A 97 -0.20 -4.07 -11.66
C GLU A 97 -1.55 -3.35 -11.59
N ARG A 98 -2.35 -3.67 -10.58
CA ARG A 98 -3.66 -3.04 -10.37
C ARG A 98 -3.52 -1.56 -10.02
N SER A 99 -2.56 -1.20 -9.17
CA SER A 99 -2.22 0.18 -8.83
C SER A 99 -1.80 0.95 -10.07
N THR A 100 -0.91 0.39 -10.90
CA THR A 100 -0.46 1.00 -12.15
C THR A 100 -1.65 1.35 -13.05
N SER A 101 -2.57 0.42 -13.23
CA SER A 101 -3.77 0.63 -14.05
C SER A 101 -4.66 1.75 -13.50
N LEU A 102 -4.91 1.75 -12.19
CA LEU A 102 -5.77 2.74 -11.55
C LEU A 102 -5.15 4.15 -11.58
N VAL A 103 -3.86 4.27 -11.24
CA VAL A 103 -3.13 5.56 -11.25
C VAL A 103 -3.04 6.13 -12.68
N LYS A 104 -2.89 5.27 -13.68
CA LYS A 104 -2.91 5.69 -15.08
C LYS A 104 -4.27 6.29 -15.48
N GLU A 105 -5.39 5.67 -15.06
CA GLU A 105 -6.73 6.21 -15.27
C GLU A 105 -6.89 7.55 -14.55
N TYR A 106 -6.47 7.63 -13.30
CA TYR A 106 -6.46 8.85 -12.50
C TYR A 106 -5.68 9.98 -13.19
N PHE A 107 -4.48 9.72 -13.69
CA PHE A 107 -3.68 10.73 -14.39
C PHE A 107 -4.33 11.18 -15.69
N ARG A 108 -5.01 10.31 -16.42
CA ARG A 108 -5.78 10.68 -17.60
C ARG A 108 -6.90 11.64 -17.22
N ASP A 109 -7.67 11.34 -16.19
CA ASP A 109 -8.79 12.16 -15.72
C ASP A 109 -8.29 13.53 -15.18
N MET A 110 -7.15 13.55 -14.48
CA MET A 110 -6.53 14.79 -14.01
C MET A 110 -5.99 15.63 -15.16
N LYS A 111 -5.45 15.03 -16.20
CA LYS A 111 -5.00 15.74 -17.40
C LYS A 111 -6.17 16.39 -18.17
N GLU A 112 -7.33 15.72 -18.22
CA GLU A 112 -8.56 16.31 -18.78
C GLU A 112 -9.05 17.49 -17.93
N LYS A 113 -8.99 17.36 -16.61
CA LYS A 113 -9.39 18.43 -15.67
C LYS A 113 -8.42 19.62 -15.67
N TYR A 114 -7.13 19.36 -15.84
CA TYR A 114 -6.04 20.34 -15.78
C TYR A 114 -5.16 20.26 -17.04
N PRO A 115 -5.63 20.76 -18.22
CA PRO A 115 -4.89 20.62 -19.49
C PRO A 115 -3.51 21.28 -19.51
N GLN A 116 -3.26 22.23 -18.59
CA GLN A 116 -1.96 22.92 -18.45
C GLN A 116 -0.89 22.06 -17.80
N MET A 117 -1.27 20.97 -17.12
CA MET A 117 -0.31 20.08 -16.45
C MET A 117 0.40 19.20 -17.46
N SER A 118 1.70 19.03 -17.27
CA SER A 118 2.52 18.14 -18.10
C SER A 118 2.54 16.72 -17.52
N ILE A 119 1.38 16.04 -17.48
CA ILE A 119 1.33 14.64 -17.04
C ILE A 119 1.82 13.75 -18.20
N ASN A 120 3.12 13.49 -18.21
CA ASN A 120 3.78 12.61 -19.19
C ASN A 120 4.65 11.58 -18.46
N VAL A 121 3.97 10.71 -17.71
CA VAL A 121 4.59 9.66 -16.90
C VAL A 121 4.36 8.32 -17.57
N THR A 122 5.40 7.49 -17.66
CA THR A 122 5.28 6.15 -18.24
C THR A 122 4.60 5.18 -17.26
N ASP A 123 3.86 4.20 -17.78
CA ASP A 123 3.27 3.13 -16.97
C ASP A 123 4.34 2.42 -16.11
N PHE A 124 5.56 2.27 -16.66
CA PHE A 124 6.68 1.67 -15.96
C PHE A 124 7.15 2.51 -14.75
N SER A 125 7.12 3.84 -14.86
CA SER A 125 7.44 4.71 -13.70
C SER A 125 6.40 4.54 -12.58
N ILE A 126 5.11 4.48 -12.91
CA ILE A 126 4.05 4.24 -11.93
C ILE A 126 4.25 2.87 -11.25
N HIS A 127 4.51 1.83 -12.05
CA HIS A 127 4.81 0.49 -11.54
C HIS A 127 6.00 0.51 -10.58
N LEU A 128 7.10 1.17 -10.97
CA LEU A 128 8.33 1.22 -10.20
C LEU A 128 8.12 1.90 -8.83
N HIS A 129 7.36 3.00 -8.78
CA HIS A 129 7.07 3.70 -7.53
C HIS A 129 6.21 2.86 -6.58
N THR A 130 5.23 2.11 -7.09
CA THR A 130 4.46 1.17 -6.25
C THR A 130 5.36 0.02 -5.74
N ALA A 131 6.24 -0.52 -6.56
CA ALA A 131 7.20 -1.54 -6.13
C ALA A 131 8.18 -0.99 -5.08
N TRP A 132 8.61 0.26 -5.22
CA TRP A 132 9.47 0.93 -4.24
C TRP A 132 8.76 1.14 -2.89
N MET A 133 7.48 1.49 -2.90
CA MET A 133 6.66 1.54 -1.68
C MET A 133 6.72 0.20 -0.91
N PHE A 134 6.55 -0.93 -1.58
CA PHE A 134 6.66 -2.24 -0.94
C PHE A 134 8.06 -2.52 -0.41
N THR A 135 9.11 -2.15 -1.17
CA THR A 135 10.49 -2.27 -0.71
C THR A 135 10.72 -1.48 0.58
N MET A 136 10.22 -0.26 0.66
CA MET A 136 10.30 0.56 1.88
C MET A 136 9.65 -0.16 3.08
N PHE A 137 8.44 -0.72 2.92
CA PHE A 137 7.80 -1.49 3.98
C PHE A 137 8.61 -2.73 4.40
N GLU A 138 9.16 -3.47 3.44
CA GLU A 138 9.99 -4.65 3.71
C GLU A 138 11.25 -4.28 4.50
N GLU A 139 11.96 -3.23 4.09
CA GLU A 139 13.17 -2.75 4.77
C GLU A 139 12.86 -2.29 6.22
N LEU A 140 11.77 -1.55 6.43
CA LEU A 140 11.35 -1.13 7.76
C LEU A 140 11.05 -2.32 8.69
N ILE A 141 10.51 -3.41 8.12
CA ILE A 141 10.21 -4.63 8.86
C ILE A 141 11.48 -5.42 9.15
N MET A 142 12.31 -5.67 8.13
CA MET A 142 13.53 -6.47 8.24
C MET A 142 14.54 -5.85 9.20
N HIS A 143 14.72 -4.55 9.13
CA HIS A 143 15.62 -3.81 10.02
C HIS A 143 15.02 -3.48 11.39
N ARG A 144 13.77 -3.93 11.66
CA ARG A 144 13.07 -3.73 12.93
C ARG A 144 13.08 -2.27 13.38
N VAL A 145 12.91 -1.35 12.43
CA VAL A 145 12.92 0.09 12.72
C VAL A 145 11.92 0.38 13.84
N GLY A 146 12.42 1.04 14.89
CA GLY A 146 11.64 1.44 16.05
C GLY A 146 10.72 2.62 15.74
N THR A 147 9.71 2.81 16.58
CA THR A 147 8.72 3.88 16.41
C THR A 147 9.33 5.28 16.47
N GLU A 148 10.45 5.44 17.17
CA GLU A 148 11.18 6.70 17.32
C GLU A 148 11.78 7.23 16.02
N ASN A 149 12.17 6.33 15.10
CA ASN A 149 12.77 6.68 13.81
C ASN A 149 11.76 6.56 12.64
N LEU A 150 10.64 5.90 12.87
CA LEU A 150 9.69 5.55 11.82
C LEU A 150 9.07 6.79 11.17
N GLU A 151 8.66 7.77 11.98
CA GLU A 151 8.03 9.01 11.49
C GLU A 151 9.00 9.80 10.60
N GLN A 152 10.25 9.92 11.00
CA GLN A 152 11.26 10.59 10.19
C GLN A 152 11.46 9.90 8.84
N ILE A 153 11.64 8.58 8.84
CA ILE A 153 11.88 7.80 7.61
C ILE A 153 10.66 7.89 6.67
N VAL A 154 9.46 7.74 7.20
CA VAL A 154 8.23 7.87 6.40
C VAL A 154 8.08 9.28 5.85
N THR A 155 8.39 10.30 6.64
CA THR A 155 8.37 11.71 6.18
C THR A 155 9.37 11.95 5.07
N GLU A 156 10.60 11.46 5.19
CA GLU A 156 11.64 11.55 4.16
C GLU A 156 11.19 10.87 2.86
N TYR A 157 10.65 9.65 2.97
CA TYR A 157 10.13 8.89 1.82
C TYR A 157 8.99 9.63 1.13
N ILE A 158 7.96 10.06 1.85
CA ILE A 158 6.79 10.75 1.27
C ILE A 158 7.20 12.11 0.68
N THR A 159 8.10 12.84 1.34
CA THR A 159 8.61 14.12 0.82
C THR A 159 9.33 13.93 -0.51
N PHE A 160 10.18 12.90 -0.60
CA PHE A 160 10.89 12.57 -1.84
C PHE A 160 9.91 12.21 -2.97
N GLU A 161 8.95 11.31 -2.69
CA GLU A 161 7.92 10.90 -3.64
C GLU A 161 7.13 12.09 -4.18
N VAL A 162 6.53 12.87 -3.29
CA VAL A 162 5.65 13.99 -3.68
C VAL A 162 6.42 15.09 -4.40
N THR A 163 7.64 15.40 -3.95
CA THR A 163 8.48 16.40 -4.62
C THR A 163 8.89 15.92 -6.02
N GLY A 164 9.26 14.65 -6.15
CA GLY A 164 9.60 14.03 -7.43
C GLY A 164 8.42 14.06 -8.41
N TRP A 165 7.24 13.66 -7.96
CA TRP A 165 6.03 13.71 -8.79
C TRP A 165 5.66 15.14 -9.20
N ARG A 166 5.74 16.09 -8.28
CA ARG A 166 5.49 17.50 -8.55
C ARG A 166 6.39 18.03 -9.66
N GLU A 167 7.70 17.74 -9.59
CA GLU A 167 8.65 18.18 -10.59
C GLU A 167 8.43 17.52 -11.95
N LEU A 168 8.12 16.20 -11.96
CA LEU A 168 7.82 15.48 -13.20
C LEU A 168 6.57 16.01 -13.91
N MET A 169 5.56 16.44 -13.16
CA MET A 169 4.30 16.96 -13.71
C MET A 169 4.32 18.47 -13.94
N LYS A 170 5.38 19.16 -13.52
CA LYS A 170 5.55 20.62 -13.64
C LYS A 170 4.37 21.43 -13.06
N ILE A 171 4.03 21.09 -11.82
CA ILE A 171 2.95 21.74 -11.04
C ILE A 171 3.54 22.80 -10.11
#